data_dd5e399c0469469669f02e5c1e616c4e
#
_entry.id   dd5e399c0469469669f02e5c1e616c4e
#
_cell.length_a   1.000
_cell.length_b   1.000
_cell.length_c   1.000
_cell.angle_alpha   90.00
_cell.angle_beta   90.00
_cell.angle_gamma   90.00
#
_symmetry.space_group_name_H-M   'P 1'
#
loop_
_entity.id
_entity.type
_entity.pdbx_description
1 polymer ?
#
loop_
_entity_poly.entity_id
_entity_poly.type
_entity_poly.pdbx_seq_one_letter_code
_entity_poly.pdbx_strand_id
1 'polypeptide(L)'
;MGGMGSVYRARDLHFPNVVKLVAVKEMINSAPDPLVRQTIVQNFEREANLLATLNHPAIPRIYDYFSLDDRSYLVLEFIHGKDLEAVIGDSNGFLPEDQVISWAVQLCDVLNYIHGHKPDPIIFRDMKPSNVMINHNGDVVLVDFGIAKTFQSGQKGTMIGTEGYSPPEQYRGEATPLADIYSLGATLHHAITRRDPRLEPPFSFAERPIRRINPNVSMEFEAVVNTALQYNPNDRFSSTAAMKDALLNVARKTGTLDKVAAALPVSSGGVKPLWTFKCEDEIRGTPALHQGMLFIGCYDNNLYALNAADGQFQWKYATEGGIVARPTIYDNNVIFGSEDHRLHVVSVRSGKVVWTYYTEGEIYSSPRIADGHIFFGSDDQDMHAVNVTSGRAKWKFATDAPIHSTPLVANEMIFFGTESGGFYAIDFRGEQKWRFQSKRAVTSSPIIKGQAVYFSSVDGTLYALDSKNGWPIWKFRMGKGSISSPALADDFIFVGAADGFIYCVDTRNAKEVWRFHTENQVSGSPVIYKDSLYCGSIDGSLYCLEYRTGRLRWKFETQAAITGSPVVFDDIVYFGSTDHQVYALFA
;
A
#
# COMPACT_ATOMS: atom_id res chain seq x y z
N MET A 1 -40.49 -16.40 0.24
CA MET A 1 -40.01 -16.39 1.64
C MET A 1 -38.97 -17.50 1.76
N GLY A 2 -37.70 -17.18 1.62
CA GLY A 2 -36.58 -18.10 1.77
C GLY A 2 -36.16 -18.12 3.24
N GLY A 3 -36.44 -19.23 3.93
CA GLY A 3 -36.21 -19.34 5.37
C GLY A 3 -34.76 -19.53 5.77
N MET A 4 -34.02 -18.45 6.00
CA MET A 4 -32.67 -18.49 6.58
C MET A 4 -32.39 -17.29 7.50
N GLY A 5 -33.27 -17.06 8.45
CA GLY A 5 -32.98 -16.13 9.54
C GLY A 5 -33.37 -14.66 9.27
N SER A 6 -33.46 -13.91 10.32
CA SER A 6 -33.76 -12.48 10.33
C SER A 6 -32.52 -11.71 10.78
N VAL A 7 -32.33 -10.50 10.25
CA VAL A 7 -31.26 -9.59 10.71
C VAL A 7 -31.90 -8.43 11.46
N TYR A 8 -31.47 -8.23 12.69
CA TYR A 8 -31.97 -7.20 13.58
C TYR A 8 -30.92 -6.12 13.81
N ARG A 9 -31.36 -4.88 13.86
CA ARG A 9 -30.54 -3.78 14.39
C ARG A 9 -30.67 -3.80 15.92
N ALA A 10 -29.56 -3.99 16.61
CA ALA A 10 -29.52 -4.03 18.07
C ALA A 10 -28.54 -2.99 18.65
N ARG A 11 -28.65 -2.72 19.94
CA ARG A 11 -27.71 -1.87 20.68
C ARG A 11 -26.85 -2.75 21.59
N ASP A 12 -25.54 -2.56 21.53
CA ASP A 12 -24.59 -3.15 22.47
C ASP A 12 -24.69 -2.46 23.83
N LEU A 13 -25.17 -3.17 24.85
CA LEU A 13 -25.40 -2.63 26.19
C LEU A 13 -24.15 -2.67 27.08
N HIS A 14 -23.04 -3.28 26.64
CA HIS A 14 -21.78 -3.22 27.37
C HIS A 14 -21.21 -1.81 27.44
N PHE A 15 -21.69 -0.90 26.57
CA PHE A 15 -21.30 0.52 26.55
C PHE A 15 -22.50 1.41 26.94
N PRO A 16 -22.82 1.57 28.26
CA PRO A 16 -24.05 2.24 28.69
C PRO A 16 -24.12 3.71 28.27
N ASN A 17 -22.98 4.37 28.14
CA ASN A 17 -22.89 5.81 27.83
C ASN A 17 -22.67 6.10 26.32
N VAL A 18 -22.63 5.07 25.47
CA VAL A 18 -22.43 5.20 24.02
C VAL A 18 -23.49 4.38 23.29
N VAL A 19 -24.06 4.93 22.23
CA VAL A 19 -24.97 4.17 21.35
C VAL A 19 -24.12 3.42 20.33
N LYS A 20 -23.71 2.20 20.66
CA LYS A 20 -23.04 1.31 19.73
C LYS A 20 -24.08 0.37 19.10
N LEU A 21 -24.33 0.53 17.81
CA LEU A 21 -25.22 -0.33 17.05
C LEU A 21 -24.47 -1.55 16.51
N VAL A 22 -25.16 -2.67 16.48
CA VAL A 22 -24.71 -3.94 15.93
C VAL A 22 -25.81 -4.56 15.05
N ALA A 23 -25.42 -5.37 14.08
CA ALA A 23 -26.34 -6.21 13.33
C ALA A 23 -26.33 -7.62 13.94
N VAL A 24 -27.51 -8.13 14.31
CA VAL A 24 -27.66 -9.47 14.87
C VAL A 24 -28.39 -10.33 13.85
N LYS A 25 -27.67 -11.27 13.25
CA LYS A 25 -28.22 -12.28 12.33
C LYS A 25 -28.69 -13.47 13.15
N GLU A 26 -29.99 -13.71 13.14
CA GLU A 26 -30.64 -14.84 13.81
C GLU A 26 -30.84 -15.96 12.83
N MET A 27 -30.52 -17.17 13.23
CA MET A 27 -30.87 -18.39 12.53
C MET A 27 -31.75 -19.27 13.40
N ILE A 28 -32.90 -19.72 12.86
CA ILE A 28 -33.82 -20.59 13.53
C ILE A 28 -33.47 -22.05 13.20
N ASN A 29 -33.13 -22.82 14.21
CA ASN A 29 -32.74 -24.24 14.09
C ASN A 29 -33.96 -25.20 14.14
N SER A 30 -35.06 -24.85 13.45
CA SER A 30 -36.35 -25.54 13.58
C SER A 30 -36.57 -26.68 12.58
N ALA A 31 -35.50 -27.27 12.03
CA ALA A 31 -35.64 -28.44 11.17
C ALA A 31 -36.23 -29.64 11.99
N PRO A 32 -37.25 -30.33 11.46
CA PRO A 32 -37.84 -31.48 12.14
C PRO A 32 -36.86 -32.64 12.36
N ASP A 33 -35.93 -32.84 11.38
CA ASP A 33 -34.91 -33.87 11.45
C ASP A 33 -33.72 -33.41 12.29
N PRO A 34 -33.32 -34.12 13.37
CA PRO A 34 -32.17 -33.78 14.20
C PRO A 34 -30.84 -33.69 13.44
N LEU A 35 -30.61 -34.55 12.44
CA LEU A 35 -29.38 -34.54 11.62
C LEU A 35 -29.32 -33.30 10.74
N VAL A 36 -30.43 -32.90 10.15
CA VAL A 36 -30.54 -31.68 9.36
C VAL A 36 -30.29 -30.45 10.26
N ARG A 37 -30.88 -30.45 11.46
CA ARG A 37 -30.68 -29.38 12.46
C ARG A 37 -29.19 -29.23 12.83
N GLN A 38 -28.53 -30.34 13.16
CA GLN A 38 -27.12 -30.35 13.49
C GLN A 38 -26.25 -29.83 12.34
N THR A 39 -26.57 -30.22 11.10
CA THR A 39 -25.86 -29.72 9.90
C THR A 39 -26.03 -28.21 9.71
N ILE A 40 -27.21 -27.67 9.96
CA ILE A 40 -27.51 -26.24 9.89
C ILE A 40 -26.66 -25.48 10.91
N VAL A 41 -26.60 -25.93 12.17
CA VAL A 41 -25.81 -25.31 13.24
C VAL A 41 -24.32 -25.35 12.88
N GLN A 42 -23.79 -26.49 12.46
CA GLN A 42 -22.38 -26.63 12.07
C GLN A 42 -21.99 -25.73 10.89
N ASN A 43 -22.88 -25.55 9.92
CA ASN A 43 -22.64 -24.66 8.81
C ASN A 43 -22.57 -23.18 9.25
N PHE A 44 -23.44 -22.79 10.18
CA PHE A 44 -23.46 -21.44 10.74
C PHE A 44 -22.22 -21.15 11.60
N GLU A 45 -21.80 -22.11 12.43
CA GLU A 45 -20.52 -22.03 13.17
C GLU A 45 -19.32 -21.90 12.23
N ARG A 46 -19.34 -22.64 11.12
CA ARG A 46 -18.29 -22.57 10.12
C ARG A 46 -18.25 -21.19 9.44
N GLU A 47 -19.43 -20.61 9.13
CA GLU A 47 -19.54 -19.23 8.62
C GLU A 47 -18.95 -18.22 9.61
N ALA A 48 -19.32 -18.33 10.90
CA ALA A 48 -18.81 -17.48 11.96
C ALA A 48 -17.28 -17.59 12.10
N ASN A 49 -16.75 -18.83 12.14
CA ASN A 49 -15.32 -19.07 12.24
C ASN A 49 -14.55 -18.52 11.03
N LEU A 50 -15.10 -18.67 9.82
CA LEU A 50 -14.47 -18.13 8.63
C LEU A 50 -14.46 -16.60 8.65
N LEU A 51 -15.58 -15.94 8.93
CA LEU A 51 -15.67 -14.48 9.04
C LEU A 51 -14.72 -13.93 10.09
N ALA A 52 -14.50 -14.67 11.20
CA ALA A 52 -13.55 -14.27 12.24
C ALA A 52 -12.07 -14.23 11.75
N THR A 53 -11.75 -14.96 10.69
CA THR A 53 -10.40 -14.95 10.08
C THR A 53 -10.22 -13.86 9.03
N LEU A 54 -11.31 -13.28 8.52
CA LEU A 54 -11.26 -12.27 7.47
C LEU A 54 -11.09 -10.86 8.05
N ASN A 55 -10.18 -10.09 7.46
CA ASN A 55 -9.96 -8.70 7.82
C ASN A 55 -9.85 -7.85 6.56
N HIS A 56 -10.97 -7.28 6.15
CA HIS A 56 -11.04 -6.43 4.96
C HIS A 56 -12.10 -5.34 5.18
N PRO A 57 -11.88 -4.06 4.78
CA PRO A 57 -12.84 -2.97 5.01
C PRO A 57 -14.21 -3.19 4.37
N ALA A 58 -14.28 -3.97 3.30
CA ALA A 58 -15.54 -4.33 2.64
C ALA A 58 -16.16 -5.63 3.19
N ILE A 59 -15.75 -6.10 4.39
CA ILE A 59 -16.34 -7.27 5.08
C ILE A 59 -16.69 -6.83 6.50
N PRO A 60 -17.94 -7.02 6.98
CA PRO A 60 -18.34 -6.64 8.34
C PRO A 60 -17.52 -7.41 9.38
N ARG A 61 -17.09 -6.71 10.44
CA ARG A 61 -16.42 -7.36 11.57
C ARG A 61 -17.42 -8.23 12.33
N ILE A 62 -16.99 -9.42 12.73
CA ILE A 62 -17.70 -10.25 13.69
C ILE A 62 -17.31 -9.80 15.10
N TYR A 63 -18.31 -9.60 15.96
CA TYR A 63 -18.11 -9.24 17.37
C TYR A 63 -18.35 -10.40 18.31
N ASP A 64 -19.37 -11.23 18.01
CA ASP A 64 -19.72 -12.35 18.86
C ASP A 64 -20.52 -13.39 18.09
N TYR A 65 -20.55 -14.62 18.61
CA TYR A 65 -21.37 -15.74 18.16
C TYR A 65 -21.85 -16.53 19.37
N PHE A 66 -23.16 -16.77 19.46
CA PHE A 66 -23.73 -17.56 20.54
C PHE A 66 -25.01 -18.28 20.08
N SER A 67 -25.38 -19.34 20.83
CA SER A 67 -26.66 -20.04 20.66
C SER A 67 -27.49 -19.91 21.94
N LEU A 68 -28.77 -19.66 21.75
CA LEU A 68 -29.75 -19.61 22.83
C LEU A 68 -30.98 -20.36 22.40
N ASP A 69 -31.38 -21.40 23.17
CA ASP A 69 -32.45 -22.31 22.84
C ASP A 69 -32.24 -22.97 21.45
N ASP A 70 -33.25 -22.98 20.61
CA ASP A 70 -33.21 -23.50 19.25
C ASP A 70 -32.78 -22.47 18.21
N ARG A 71 -32.00 -21.45 18.59
CA ARG A 71 -31.55 -20.35 17.71
C ARG A 71 -30.07 -20.09 17.86
N SER A 72 -29.44 -19.75 16.77
CA SER A 72 -28.05 -19.28 16.74
C SER A 72 -27.99 -17.84 16.28
N TYR A 73 -27.10 -17.06 16.89
CA TYR A 73 -26.96 -15.62 16.68
C TYR A 73 -25.53 -15.28 16.30
N LEU A 74 -25.38 -14.43 15.28
CA LEU A 74 -24.12 -13.86 14.88
C LEU A 74 -24.19 -12.35 15.03
N VAL A 75 -23.30 -11.78 15.84
CA VAL A 75 -23.23 -10.34 16.11
C VAL A 75 -22.17 -9.72 15.21
N LEU A 76 -22.59 -8.85 14.33
CA LEU A 76 -21.76 -8.24 13.30
C LEU A 76 -21.72 -6.72 13.44
N GLU A 77 -20.76 -6.11 12.79
CA GLU A 77 -20.70 -4.67 12.57
C GLU A 77 -21.99 -4.19 11.87
N PHE A 78 -22.59 -3.12 12.43
CA PHE A 78 -23.73 -2.51 11.80
C PHE A 78 -23.27 -1.52 10.72
N ILE A 79 -23.62 -1.82 9.46
CA ILE A 79 -23.27 -0.96 8.33
C ILE A 79 -24.34 0.11 8.15
N HIS A 80 -23.94 1.37 8.35
CA HIS A 80 -24.80 2.53 8.13
C HIS A 80 -24.90 2.83 6.63
N GLY A 81 -25.99 2.43 6.00
CA GLY A 81 -26.20 2.61 4.55
C GLY A 81 -27.44 1.89 4.04
N LYS A 82 -27.49 1.66 2.74
CA LYS A 82 -28.53 0.91 2.04
C LYS A 82 -27.90 -0.22 1.24
N ASP A 83 -28.62 -1.30 1.03
CA ASP A 83 -28.18 -2.28 0.04
C ASP A 83 -28.31 -1.73 -1.39
N LEU A 84 -27.55 -2.30 -2.31
CA LEU A 84 -27.51 -1.85 -3.70
C LEU A 84 -28.86 -2.06 -4.41
N GLU A 85 -29.67 -3.03 -3.99
CA GLU A 85 -31.02 -3.25 -4.53
C GLU A 85 -31.94 -2.06 -4.19
N ALA A 86 -31.88 -1.58 -2.94
CA ALA A 86 -32.58 -0.38 -2.52
C ALA A 86 -32.04 0.89 -3.23
N VAL A 87 -30.72 1.01 -3.41
CA VAL A 87 -30.12 2.12 -4.14
C VAL A 87 -30.61 2.16 -5.61
N ILE A 88 -30.66 1.00 -6.28
CA ILE A 88 -31.20 0.87 -7.64
C ILE A 88 -32.69 1.25 -7.68
N GLY A 89 -33.46 0.76 -6.68
CA GLY A 89 -34.90 1.03 -6.58
C GLY A 89 -35.23 2.50 -6.36
N ASP A 90 -34.51 3.16 -5.47
CA ASP A 90 -34.72 4.55 -5.07
C ASP A 90 -34.24 5.57 -6.12
N SER A 91 -33.42 5.16 -7.08
CA SER A 91 -32.91 6.07 -8.11
C SER A 91 -34.01 6.50 -9.09
N ASN A 92 -34.08 7.78 -9.39
CA ASN A 92 -35.06 8.32 -10.37
C ASN A 92 -34.68 8.08 -11.85
N GLY A 93 -33.58 7.35 -12.11
CA GLY A 93 -33.06 7.10 -13.44
C GLY A 93 -31.98 6.03 -13.41
N PHE A 94 -31.18 5.96 -14.46
CA PHE A 94 -30.00 5.08 -14.48
C PHE A 94 -28.91 5.61 -13.55
N LEU A 95 -28.21 4.70 -12.89
CA LEU A 95 -27.03 5.05 -12.09
C LEU A 95 -25.90 5.55 -13.01
N PRO A 96 -25.09 6.53 -12.57
CA PRO A 96 -23.93 7.00 -13.33
C PRO A 96 -22.89 5.88 -13.52
N GLU A 97 -22.33 5.78 -14.73
CA GLU A 97 -21.36 4.74 -15.07
C GLU A 97 -20.11 4.80 -14.18
N ASP A 98 -19.58 5.99 -13.93
CA ASP A 98 -18.42 6.21 -13.06
C ASP A 98 -18.65 5.71 -11.63
N GLN A 99 -19.85 5.90 -11.09
CA GLN A 99 -20.23 5.40 -9.78
C GLN A 99 -20.32 3.86 -9.76
N VAL A 100 -20.93 3.27 -10.78
CA VAL A 100 -21.02 1.79 -10.91
C VAL A 100 -19.64 1.17 -11.09
N ILE A 101 -18.76 1.80 -11.88
CA ILE A 101 -17.35 1.37 -12.02
C ILE A 101 -16.61 1.44 -10.68
N SER A 102 -16.81 2.52 -9.89
CA SER A 102 -16.20 2.63 -8.58
C SER A 102 -16.58 1.48 -7.65
N TRP A 103 -17.85 1.16 -7.56
CA TRP A 103 -18.33 0.02 -6.78
C TRP A 103 -17.82 -1.32 -7.32
N ALA A 104 -17.78 -1.49 -8.64
CA ALA A 104 -17.27 -2.70 -9.27
C ALA A 104 -15.80 -2.94 -8.97
N VAL A 105 -14.98 -1.89 -8.97
CA VAL A 105 -13.56 -1.96 -8.60
C VAL A 105 -13.40 -2.40 -7.15
N GLN A 106 -14.18 -1.85 -6.22
CA GLN A 106 -14.16 -2.24 -4.81
C GLN A 106 -14.62 -3.69 -4.61
N LEU A 107 -15.66 -4.12 -5.34
CA LEU A 107 -16.13 -5.52 -5.32
C LEU A 107 -15.07 -6.48 -5.88
N CYS A 108 -14.35 -6.09 -6.93
CA CYS A 108 -13.22 -6.88 -7.42
C CYS A 108 -12.12 -7.01 -6.37
N ASP A 109 -11.84 -5.96 -5.58
CA ASP A 109 -10.82 -5.99 -4.52
C ASP A 109 -11.17 -6.97 -3.41
N VAL A 110 -12.39 -6.88 -2.88
CA VAL A 110 -12.82 -7.80 -1.81
C VAL A 110 -12.92 -9.24 -2.29
N LEU A 111 -13.38 -9.47 -3.52
CA LEU A 111 -13.40 -10.81 -4.12
C LEU A 111 -11.99 -11.35 -4.33
N ASN A 112 -11.05 -10.52 -4.82
CA ASN A 112 -9.65 -10.92 -4.95
C ASN A 112 -9.02 -11.29 -3.61
N TYR A 113 -9.35 -10.56 -2.54
CA TYR A 113 -8.91 -10.86 -1.19
C TYR A 113 -9.39 -12.24 -0.72
N ILE A 114 -10.68 -12.55 -0.85
CA ILE A 114 -11.23 -13.86 -0.42
C ILE A 114 -10.79 -15.01 -1.32
N HIS A 115 -10.64 -14.79 -2.64
CA HIS A 115 -10.10 -15.80 -3.57
C HIS A 115 -8.62 -16.11 -3.30
N GLY A 116 -7.86 -15.16 -2.73
CA GLY A 116 -6.46 -15.34 -2.31
C GLY A 116 -6.28 -16.02 -0.96
N HIS A 117 -7.38 -16.33 -0.24
CA HIS A 117 -7.32 -16.98 1.09
C HIS A 117 -6.62 -18.34 1.06
N LYS A 118 -5.85 -18.64 2.10
CA LYS A 118 -5.12 -19.90 2.26
C LYS A 118 -5.67 -20.71 3.44
N PRO A 119 -5.66 -22.07 3.41
CA PRO A 119 -5.12 -22.90 2.31
C PRO A 119 -6.00 -22.94 1.06
N ASP A 120 -7.31 -22.72 1.18
CA ASP A 120 -8.26 -22.82 0.08
C ASP A 120 -8.90 -21.46 -0.25
N PRO A 121 -9.15 -21.15 -1.53
CA PRO A 121 -9.86 -19.95 -1.93
C PRO A 121 -11.30 -19.97 -1.41
N ILE A 122 -11.76 -18.83 -0.89
CA ILE A 122 -13.15 -18.65 -0.49
C ILE A 122 -13.93 -18.12 -1.68
N ILE A 123 -15.01 -18.80 -2.05
CA ILE A 123 -15.90 -18.38 -3.14
C ILE A 123 -17.16 -17.81 -2.51
N PHE A 124 -17.55 -16.59 -2.89
CA PHE A 124 -18.68 -15.88 -2.30
C PHE A 124 -20.04 -16.49 -2.66
N ARG A 125 -20.23 -16.90 -3.93
CA ARG A 125 -21.36 -17.68 -4.49
C ARG A 125 -22.73 -17.01 -4.52
N ASP A 126 -22.94 -15.91 -3.82
CA ASP A 126 -24.23 -15.21 -3.76
C ASP A 126 -24.10 -13.70 -3.99
N MET A 127 -23.27 -13.33 -4.99
CA MET A 127 -23.10 -11.94 -5.40
C MET A 127 -24.37 -11.46 -6.10
N LYS A 128 -25.06 -10.51 -5.47
CA LYS A 128 -26.28 -9.85 -5.94
C LYS A 128 -26.46 -8.49 -5.24
N PRO A 129 -27.30 -7.58 -5.75
CA PRO A 129 -27.46 -6.24 -5.16
C PRO A 129 -27.86 -6.23 -3.69
N SER A 130 -28.73 -7.13 -3.24
CA SER A 130 -29.16 -7.20 -1.82
C SER A 130 -28.05 -7.65 -0.85
N ASN A 131 -26.96 -8.24 -1.34
CA ASN A 131 -25.81 -8.65 -0.54
C ASN A 131 -24.63 -7.66 -0.62
N VAL A 132 -24.84 -6.51 -1.25
CA VAL A 132 -23.88 -5.40 -1.36
C VAL A 132 -24.46 -4.19 -0.65
N MET A 133 -23.92 -3.82 0.51
CA MET A 133 -24.28 -2.57 1.19
C MET A 133 -23.44 -1.41 0.65
N ILE A 134 -24.08 -0.25 0.47
CA ILE A 134 -23.40 1.02 0.19
C ILE A 134 -23.49 1.85 1.47
N ASN A 135 -22.35 2.11 2.11
CA ASN A 135 -22.30 2.89 3.34
C ASN A 135 -22.48 4.39 3.08
N HIS A 136 -22.53 5.21 4.14
CA HIS A 136 -22.68 6.67 4.02
C HIS A 136 -21.53 7.38 3.30
N ASN A 137 -20.35 6.73 3.23
CA ASN A 137 -19.18 7.26 2.50
C ASN A 137 -19.22 6.88 1.00
N GLY A 138 -20.18 6.06 0.59
CA GLY A 138 -20.27 5.52 -0.77
C GLY A 138 -19.44 4.24 -1.00
N ASP A 139 -18.87 3.66 0.07
CA ASP A 139 -18.07 2.43 -0.02
C ASP A 139 -18.96 1.20 -0.01
N VAL A 140 -18.51 0.14 -0.71
CA VAL A 140 -19.19 -1.14 -0.70
C VAL A 140 -18.77 -2.00 0.48
N VAL A 141 -19.74 -2.74 1.03
CA VAL A 141 -19.50 -3.77 2.04
C VAL A 141 -20.28 -5.02 1.64
N LEU A 142 -19.57 -6.16 1.47
CA LEU A 142 -20.20 -7.44 1.21
C LEU A 142 -20.80 -7.99 2.49
N VAL A 143 -22.09 -8.27 2.44
CA VAL A 143 -22.82 -8.89 3.54
C VAL A 143 -23.34 -10.27 3.10
N ASP A 144 -23.60 -11.13 4.07
CA ASP A 144 -24.22 -12.42 3.84
C ASP A 144 -23.37 -13.41 3.03
N PHE A 145 -22.21 -13.79 3.59
CA PHE A 145 -21.34 -14.84 3.05
C PHE A 145 -22.12 -16.16 3.01
N GLY A 146 -22.57 -16.58 1.84
CA GLY A 146 -23.41 -17.76 1.60
C GLY A 146 -22.77 -19.13 1.91
N ILE A 147 -21.84 -19.19 2.86
CA ILE A 147 -21.07 -20.40 3.23
C ILE A 147 -21.97 -21.48 3.83
N ALA A 148 -23.05 -21.09 4.50
CA ALA A 148 -24.08 -22.02 4.99
C ALA A 148 -24.74 -22.83 3.87
N LYS A 149 -24.66 -22.40 2.63
CA LYS A 149 -25.22 -23.11 1.46
C LYS A 149 -24.27 -24.16 0.87
N THR A 150 -23.09 -24.39 1.47
CA THR A 150 -21.97 -25.10 0.83
C THR A 150 -22.00 -26.62 0.98
N PHE A 151 -22.85 -27.24 1.78
CA PHE A 151 -22.75 -28.68 2.03
C PHE A 151 -24.11 -29.43 1.98
N GLN A 152 -24.49 -29.75 0.76
CA GLN A 152 -25.19 -31.03 0.49
C GLN A 152 -24.55 -31.68 -0.75
N SER A 153 -23.29 -32.06 -0.64
CA SER A 153 -22.69 -32.99 -1.60
C SER A 153 -23.35 -34.36 -1.38
N GLY A 154 -24.29 -34.70 -2.26
CA GLY A 154 -24.93 -36.01 -2.26
C GLY A 154 -26.45 -36.03 -2.50
N GLN A 155 -27.15 -34.90 -2.44
CA GLN A 155 -28.55 -34.83 -2.86
C GLN A 155 -28.69 -34.08 -4.18
N LYS A 156 -29.08 -34.79 -5.23
CA LYS A 156 -29.55 -34.19 -6.49
C LYS A 156 -30.76 -33.31 -6.17
N GLY A 157 -30.64 -31.99 -6.34
CA GLY A 157 -31.80 -31.12 -6.40
C GLY A 157 -31.85 -29.84 -5.58
N THR A 158 -30.83 -29.46 -4.79
CA THR A 158 -30.82 -28.14 -4.14
C THR A 158 -30.07 -27.11 -5.00
N MET A 159 -30.82 -26.20 -5.60
CA MET A 159 -30.26 -25.04 -6.32
C MET A 159 -29.44 -24.17 -5.35
N ILE A 160 -28.11 -24.14 -5.54
CA ILE A 160 -27.19 -23.32 -4.76
C ILE A 160 -27.00 -22.00 -5.52
N GLY A 161 -27.50 -20.90 -4.97
CA GLY A 161 -27.37 -19.57 -5.53
C GLY A 161 -28.70 -18.86 -5.74
N THR A 162 -28.65 -17.59 -6.16
CA THR A 162 -29.84 -16.80 -6.50
C THR A 162 -30.09 -16.88 -7.99
N GLU A 163 -31.29 -17.30 -8.37
CA GLU A 163 -31.71 -17.38 -9.78
C GLU A 163 -31.48 -16.05 -10.49
N GLY A 164 -31.00 -16.10 -11.73
CA GLY A 164 -30.67 -14.94 -12.56
C GLY A 164 -29.25 -14.37 -12.34
N TYR A 165 -28.64 -14.53 -11.14
CA TYR A 165 -27.28 -14.06 -10.86
C TYR A 165 -26.23 -15.16 -10.91
N SER A 166 -26.62 -16.40 -10.65
CA SER A 166 -25.70 -17.53 -10.57
C SER A 166 -25.33 -18.05 -11.95
N PRO A 167 -24.05 -18.42 -12.18
CA PRO A 167 -23.59 -18.98 -13.45
C PRO A 167 -24.00 -20.45 -13.64
N PRO A 168 -23.97 -20.95 -14.88
CA PRO A 168 -24.43 -22.32 -15.18
C PRO A 168 -23.65 -23.42 -14.46
N GLU A 169 -22.34 -23.27 -14.23
CA GLU A 169 -21.52 -24.24 -13.50
C GLU A 169 -21.88 -24.32 -12.01
N GLN A 170 -22.38 -23.23 -11.42
CA GLN A 170 -22.79 -23.23 -10.02
C GLN A 170 -24.02 -24.12 -9.77
N TYR A 171 -24.93 -24.19 -10.77
CA TYR A 171 -26.08 -25.13 -10.71
C TYR A 171 -25.65 -26.62 -10.80
N ARG A 172 -24.43 -26.86 -11.31
CA ARG A 172 -23.84 -28.22 -11.35
C ARG A 172 -23.00 -28.55 -10.13
N GLY A 173 -22.82 -27.59 -9.20
CA GLY A 173 -21.98 -27.75 -8.01
C GLY A 173 -20.48 -27.56 -8.27
N GLU A 174 -20.09 -27.00 -9.43
CA GLU A 174 -18.71 -26.82 -9.90
C GLU A 174 -18.21 -25.38 -9.71
N ALA A 175 -18.68 -24.69 -8.65
CA ALA A 175 -18.32 -23.29 -8.43
C ALA A 175 -16.82 -23.12 -8.18
N THR A 176 -16.21 -22.18 -8.92
CA THR A 176 -14.83 -21.73 -8.79
C THR A 176 -14.82 -20.20 -8.56
N PRO A 177 -13.67 -19.55 -8.29
CA PRO A 177 -13.58 -18.08 -8.26
C PRO A 177 -14.17 -17.38 -9.50
N LEU A 178 -14.18 -18.05 -10.66
CA LEU A 178 -14.78 -17.52 -11.90
C LEU A 178 -16.31 -17.42 -11.83
N ALA A 179 -16.96 -18.14 -10.91
CA ALA A 179 -18.39 -18.02 -10.66
C ALA A 179 -18.74 -16.64 -10.10
N ASP A 180 -17.93 -16.11 -9.19
CA ASP A 180 -18.15 -14.77 -8.62
C ASP A 180 -17.97 -13.66 -9.66
N ILE A 181 -17.11 -13.84 -10.67
CA ILE A 181 -16.94 -12.91 -11.80
C ILE A 181 -18.24 -12.81 -12.60
N TYR A 182 -18.88 -13.95 -12.89
CA TYR A 182 -20.16 -13.95 -13.58
C TYR A 182 -21.26 -13.27 -12.76
N SER A 183 -21.37 -13.61 -11.49
CA SER A 183 -22.38 -13.04 -10.58
C SER A 183 -22.16 -11.54 -10.36
N LEU A 184 -20.91 -11.08 -10.33
CA LEU A 184 -20.57 -9.66 -10.36
C LEU A 184 -21.03 -9.02 -11.68
N GLY A 185 -20.75 -9.64 -12.83
CA GLY A 185 -21.24 -9.17 -14.14
C GLY A 185 -22.76 -9.02 -14.18
N ALA A 186 -23.50 -10.01 -13.64
CA ALA A 186 -24.97 -9.97 -13.54
C ALA A 186 -25.45 -8.82 -12.61
N THR A 187 -24.75 -8.61 -11.50
CA THR A 187 -25.03 -7.52 -10.56
C THR A 187 -24.80 -6.14 -11.22
N LEU A 188 -23.70 -5.99 -11.96
CA LEU A 188 -23.41 -4.75 -12.70
C LEU A 188 -24.39 -4.49 -13.84
N HIS A 189 -24.80 -5.54 -14.56
CA HIS A 189 -25.84 -5.44 -15.59
C HIS A 189 -27.16 -4.93 -14.98
N HIS A 190 -27.58 -5.51 -13.84
CA HIS A 190 -28.77 -5.04 -13.13
C HIS A 190 -28.60 -3.58 -12.67
N ALA A 191 -27.49 -3.24 -12.03
CA ALA A 191 -27.25 -1.90 -11.51
C ALA A 191 -27.33 -0.80 -12.60
N ILE A 192 -26.73 -1.07 -13.77
CA ILE A 192 -26.64 -0.06 -14.84
C ILE A 192 -27.89 0.00 -15.74
N THR A 193 -28.66 -1.11 -15.85
CA THR A 193 -29.86 -1.21 -16.71
C THR A 193 -31.16 -1.14 -15.93
N ARG A 194 -31.13 -1.34 -14.60
CA ARG A 194 -32.31 -1.51 -13.74
C ARG A 194 -33.18 -2.72 -14.11
N ARG A 195 -32.67 -3.65 -14.93
CA ARG A 195 -33.35 -4.89 -15.30
C ARG A 195 -32.93 -6.01 -14.35
N ASP A 196 -33.89 -6.43 -13.52
CA ASP A 196 -33.68 -7.52 -12.58
C ASP A 196 -33.58 -8.87 -13.32
N PRO A 197 -32.45 -9.58 -13.27
CA PRO A 197 -32.28 -10.84 -13.97
C PRO A 197 -33.17 -11.99 -13.43
N ARG A 198 -33.76 -11.84 -12.24
CA ARG A 198 -34.73 -12.80 -11.68
C ARG A 198 -36.07 -12.81 -12.44
N LEU A 199 -36.38 -11.71 -13.11
CA LEU A 199 -37.62 -11.54 -13.87
C LEU A 199 -37.45 -11.84 -15.37
N GLU A 200 -36.27 -12.32 -15.75
CA GLU A 200 -35.90 -12.54 -17.15
C GLU A 200 -35.47 -14.00 -17.38
N PRO A 201 -35.52 -14.51 -18.60
CA PRO A 201 -35.06 -15.88 -18.88
C PRO A 201 -33.59 -16.07 -18.41
N PRO A 202 -33.27 -17.23 -17.81
CA PRO A 202 -31.90 -17.52 -17.38
C PRO A 202 -30.88 -17.39 -18.51
N PHE A 203 -29.69 -16.84 -18.21
CA PHE A 203 -28.55 -16.70 -19.13
C PHE A 203 -28.82 -15.88 -20.40
N SER A 204 -29.89 -15.07 -20.46
CA SER A 204 -30.31 -14.29 -21.64
C SER A 204 -29.70 -12.89 -21.72
N PHE A 205 -28.57 -12.62 -21.05
CA PHE A 205 -27.95 -11.28 -21.06
C PHE A 205 -27.56 -10.79 -22.46
N ALA A 206 -27.15 -11.69 -23.35
CA ALA A 206 -26.83 -11.34 -24.74
C ALA A 206 -28.03 -10.79 -25.54
N GLU A 207 -29.26 -11.15 -25.14
CA GLU A 207 -30.49 -10.66 -25.76
C GLU A 207 -30.91 -9.26 -25.26
N ARG A 208 -30.22 -8.78 -24.21
CA ARG A 208 -30.49 -7.51 -23.50
C ARG A 208 -29.22 -6.64 -23.43
N PRO A 209 -28.67 -6.18 -24.57
CA PRO A 209 -27.48 -5.36 -24.56
C PRO A 209 -27.67 -4.12 -23.70
N ILE A 210 -26.67 -3.79 -22.87
CA ILE A 210 -26.73 -2.68 -21.91
C ILE A 210 -27.06 -1.37 -22.62
N ARG A 211 -26.35 -1.05 -23.71
CA ARG A 211 -26.50 0.21 -24.45
C ARG A 211 -27.82 0.35 -25.21
N ARG A 212 -28.50 -0.77 -25.44
CA ARG A 212 -29.88 -0.73 -25.98
C ARG A 212 -30.89 -0.25 -24.92
N ILE A 213 -30.62 -0.55 -23.64
CA ILE A 213 -31.47 -0.19 -22.49
C ILE A 213 -31.05 1.17 -21.93
N ASN A 214 -29.76 1.39 -21.74
CA ASN A 214 -29.14 2.61 -21.24
C ASN A 214 -28.12 3.13 -22.26
N PRO A 215 -28.50 4.02 -23.19
CA PRO A 215 -27.60 4.53 -24.23
C PRO A 215 -26.45 5.39 -23.73
N ASN A 216 -26.48 5.83 -22.46
CA ASN A 216 -25.44 6.68 -21.87
C ASN A 216 -24.18 5.87 -21.44
N VAL A 217 -24.25 4.54 -21.51
CA VAL A 217 -23.16 3.66 -21.12
C VAL A 217 -22.12 3.57 -22.25
N SER A 218 -20.84 3.59 -21.89
CA SER A 218 -19.73 3.42 -22.83
C SER A 218 -19.71 2.01 -23.44
N MET A 219 -19.14 1.91 -24.66
CA MET A 219 -18.94 0.63 -25.34
C MET A 219 -17.97 -0.25 -24.57
N GLU A 220 -17.00 0.39 -23.95
CA GLU A 220 -15.95 -0.23 -23.15
C GLU A 220 -16.51 -0.91 -21.88
N PHE A 221 -17.41 -0.24 -21.15
CA PHE A 221 -18.06 -0.83 -19.97
C PHE A 221 -18.95 -2.00 -20.35
N GLU A 222 -19.78 -1.85 -21.38
CA GLU A 222 -20.60 -2.96 -21.89
C GLU A 222 -19.77 -4.17 -22.28
N ALA A 223 -18.60 -3.96 -22.91
CA ALA A 223 -17.69 -5.05 -23.27
C ALA A 223 -17.14 -5.78 -22.04
N VAL A 224 -16.78 -5.05 -20.96
CA VAL A 224 -16.32 -5.66 -19.70
C VAL A 224 -17.42 -6.51 -19.07
N VAL A 225 -18.65 -5.99 -18.99
CA VAL A 225 -19.78 -6.74 -18.41
C VAL A 225 -20.09 -7.98 -19.26
N ASN A 226 -20.09 -7.85 -20.59
CA ASN A 226 -20.32 -8.98 -21.49
C ASN A 226 -19.25 -10.06 -21.39
N THR A 227 -17.97 -9.70 -21.17
CA THR A 227 -16.90 -10.66 -20.93
C THR A 227 -17.12 -11.41 -19.62
N ALA A 228 -17.51 -10.71 -18.55
CA ALA A 228 -17.81 -11.34 -17.27
C ALA A 228 -18.99 -12.33 -17.35
N LEU A 229 -19.98 -12.05 -18.21
CA LEU A 229 -21.21 -12.83 -18.39
C LEU A 229 -21.08 -13.99 -19.41
N GLN A 230 -19.87 -14.29 -19.89
CA GLN A 230 -19.69 -15.43 -20.80
C GLN A 230 -20.15 -16.75 -20.16
N TYR A 231 -20.85 -17.57 -20.94
CA TYR A 231 -21.41 -18.85 -20.48
C TYR A 231 -20.33 -19.82 -20.02
N ASN A 232 -19.26 -19.94 -20.81
CA ASN A 232 -18.10 -20.76 -20.47
C ASN A 232 -17.17 -19.97 -19.53
N PRO A 233 -16.83 -20.50 -18.33
CA PRO A 233 -15.91 -19.84 -17.40
C PRO A 233 -14.56 -19.42 -17.99
N ASN A 234 -14.01 -20.21 -18.94
CA ASN A 234 -12.72 -19.93 -19.55
C ASN A 234 -12.71 -18.73 -20.52
N ASP A 235 -13.90 -18.28 -20.95
CA ASP A 235 -14.05 -17.12 -21.82
C ASP A 235 -14.26 -15.81 -21.01
N ARG A 236 -14.34 -15.92 -19.68
CA ARG A 236 -14.41 -14.79 -18.73
C ARG A 236 -13.02 -14.24 -18.43
N PHE A 237 -12.96 -13.20 -17.60
CA PHE A 237 -11.69 -12.77 -17.01
C PHE A 237 -11.05 -13.91 -16.21
N SER A 238 -9.73 -14.05 -16.29
CA SER A 238 -8.99 -15.10 -15.58
C SER A 238 -8.96 -14.91 -14.05
N SER A 239 -9.25 -13.69 -13.58
CA SER A 239 -9.34 -13.35 -12.16
C SER A 239 -10.14 -12.05 -11.96
N THR A 240 -10.56 -11.79 -10.73
CA THR A 240 -11.16 -10.51 -10.34
C THR A 240 -10.17 -9.34 -10.48
N ALA A 241 -8.87 -9.58 -10.29
CA ALA A 241 -7.83 -8.58 -10.57
C ALA A 241 -7.80 -8.17 -12.05
N ALA A 242 -7.88 -9.13 -12.98
CA ALA A 242 -7.95 -8.84 -14.42
C ALA A 242 -9.23 -8.06 -14.80
N MET A 243 -10.36 -8.37 -14.16
CA MET A 243 -11.61 -7.60 -14.34
C MET A 243 -11.48 -6.19 -13.80
N LYS A 244 -10.85 -5.99 -12.63
CA LYS A 244 -10.54 -4.67 -12.05
C LYS A 244 -9.72 -3.81 -13.00
N ASP A 245 -8.65 -4.37 -13.56
CA ASP A 245 -7.78 -3.66 -14.51
C ASP A 245 -8.57 -3.23 -15.77
N ALA A 246 -9.47 -4.08 -16.26
CA ALA A 246 -10.33 -3.74 -17.37
C ALA A 246 -11.29 -2.58 -17.03
N LEU A 247 -11.91 -2.59 -15.84
CA LEU A 247 -12.78 -1.49 -15.34
C LEU A 247 -12.01 -0.17 -15.18
N LEU A 248 -10.80 -0.20 -14.63
CA LEU A 248 -9.94 0.98 -14.53
C LEU A 248 -9.54 1.52 -15.92
N ASN A 249 -9.33 0.63 -16.91
CA ASN A 249 -9.08 1.04 -18.28
C ASN A 249 -10.31 1.69 -18.94
N VAL A 250 -11.54 1.25 -18.61
CA VAL A 250 -12.76 1.95 -19.01
C VAL A 250 -12.75 3.38 -18.44
N ALA A 251 -12.53 3.55 -17.14
CA ALA A 251 -12.48 4.86 -16.50
C ALA A 251 -11.41 5.79 -17.12
N ARG A 252 -10.25 5.25 -17.51
CA ARG A 252 -9.20 6.01 -18.24
C ARG A 252 -9.70 6.49 -19.61
N LYS A 253 -10.32 5.61 -20.39
CA LYS A 253 -10.81 5.93 -21.75
C LYS A 253 -11.98 6.90 -21.75
N THR A 254 -12.86 6.81 -20.75
CA THR A 254 -14.02 7.70 -20.60
C THR A 254 -13.69 9.03 -19.89
N GLY A 255 -12.42 9.20 -19.42
CA GLY A 255 -11.99 10.40 -18.69
C GLY A 255 -12.60 10.54 -17.29
N THR A 256 -13.08 9.44 -16.71
CA THR A 256 -13.73 9.42 -15.39
C THR A 256 -12.81 8.83 -14.30
N LEU A 257 -11.55 8.55 -14.62
CA LEU A 257 -10.61 7.89 -13.70
C LEU A 257 -10.49 8.64 -12.36
N ASP A 258 -10.38 9.97 -12.38
CA ASP A 258 -10.25 10.78 -11.16
C ASP A 258 -11.48 10.64 -10.25
N LYS A 259 -12.69 10.58 -10.83
CA LYS A 259 -13.95 10.39 -10.09
C LYS A 259 -14.03 8.98 -9.51
N VAL A 260 -13.70 7.95 -10.30
CA VAL A 260 -13.65 6.56 -9.85
C VAL A 260 -12.62 6.44 -8.73
N ALA A 261 -11.42 6.99 -8.92
CA ALA A 261 -10.38 6.99 -7.93
C ALA A 261 -10.77 7.71 -6.63
N ALA A 262 -11.41 8.87 -6.70
CA ALA A 262 -11.89 9.62 -5.54
C ALA A 262 -12.98 8.91 -4.73
N ALA A 263 -13.76 8.04 -5.37
CA ALA A 263 -14.84 7.27 -4.75
C ALA A 263 -14.39 5.89 -4.21
N LEU A 264 -13.11 5.51 -4.35
CA LEU A 264 -12.63 4.26 -3.74
C LEU A 264 -12.33 4.49 -2.24
N PRO A 265 -12.65 3.56 -1.34
CA PRO A 265 -12.41 3.73 0.08
C PRO A 265 -10.94 3.93 0.36
N VAL A 266 -10.63 4.90 1.19
CA VAL A 266 -9.34 4.93 1.89
C VAL A 266 -9.41 3.78 2.89
N SER A 267 -8.54 2.78 2.76
CA SER A 267 -8.54 1.66 3.68
C SER A 267 -8.20 2.17 5.09
N SER A 268 -9.25 2.43 5.87
CA SER A 268 -9.14 2.75 7.31
C SER A 268 -9.11 1.49 8.18
N GLY A 269 -9.16 0.31 7.57
CA GLY A 269 -8.89 -0.95 8.24
C GLY A 269 -7.39 -1.02 8.52
N GLY A 270 -6.99 -0.96 9.79
CA GLY A 270 -5.61 -0.88 10.21
C GLY A 270 -4.73 -1.90 9.49
N VAL A 271 -3.81 -1.41 8.67
CA VAL A 271 -2.75 -2.22 8.07
C VAL A 271 -2.05 -2.91 9.23
N LYS A 272 -2.00 -4.26 9.21
CA LYS A 272 -1.28 -5.01 10.25
C LYS A 272 0.10 -5.34 9.75
N PRO A 273 1.12 -5.25 10.61
CA PRO A 273 2.45 -5.70 10.24
C PRO A 273 2.46 -7.20 9.99
N LEU A 274 3.17 -7.62 8.95
CA LEU A 274 3.51 -9.02 8.70
C LEU A 274 4.33 -9.55 9.87
N TRP A 275 5.29 -8.74 10.28
CA TRP A 275 6.11 -8.96 11.46
C TRP A 275 6.65 -7.63 12.01
N THR A 276 7.04 -7.65 13.26
CA THR A 276 7.79 -6.57 13.91
C THR A 276 9.01 -7.14 14.63
N PHE A 277 10.08 -6.35 14.73
CA PHE A 277 11.25 -6.69 15.50
C PHE A 277 11.62 -5.52 16.42
N LYS A 278 11.83 -5.78 17.71
CA LYS A 278 12.15 -4.75 18.70
C LYS A 278 13.66 -4.65 18.90
N CYS A 279 14.21 -3.45 18.68
CA CYS A 279 15.56 -3.05 19.05
C CYS A 279 15.61 -2.49 20.48
N GLU A 280 16.80 -2.22 20.99
CA GLU A 280 16.99 -1.70 22.35
C GLU A 280 16.80 -0.17 22.42
N ASP A 281 16.93 0.56 21.28
CA ASP A 281 16.77 2.01 21.18
C ASP A 281 16.09 2.42 19.86
N GLU A 282 16.00 3.73 19.59
CA GLU A 282 15.34 4.33 18.43
C GLU A 282 15.98 3.90 17.10
N ILE A 283 15.11 3.74 16.10
CA ILE A 283 15.52 3.44 14.73
C ILE A 283 15.21 4.66 13.87
N ARG A 284 16.24 5.40 13.48
CA ARG A 284 16.12 6.60 12.64
C ARG A 284 16.62 6.39 11.22
N GLY A 285 17.38 5.31 11.00
CA GLY A 285 17.99 4.98 9.72
C GLY A 285 17.02 4.34 8.72
N THR A 286 17.44 4.32 7.47
CA THR A 286 16.76 3.61 6.38
C THR A 286 17.29 2.18 6.30
N PRO A 287 16.45 1.14 6.23
CA PRO A 287 16.92 -0.23 6.07
C PRO A 287 17.54 -0.49 4.69
N ALA A 288 18.34 -1.54 4.58
CA ALA A 288 18.83 -2.09 3.32
C ALA A 288 18.47 -3.58 3.21
N LEU A 289 18.18 -4.04 1.99
CA LEU A 289 17.79 -5.42 1.70
C LEU A 289 18.77 -6.06 0.75
N HIS A 290 19.16 -7.30 1.05
CA HIS A 290 20.01 -8.11 0.17
C HIS A 290 19.80 -9.60 0.42
N GLN A 291 19.51 -10.37 -0.63
CA GLN A 291 19.37 -11.84 -0.58
C GLN A 291 18.47 -12.35 0.56
N GLY A 292 17.31 -11.72 0.77
CA GLY A 292 16.35 -12.10 1.80
C GLY A 292 16.74 -11.68 3.23
N MET A 293 17.80 -10.89 3.39
CA MET A 293 18.20 -10.27 4.65
C MET A 293 17.92 -8.78 4.66
N LEU A 294 17.46 -8.27 5.80
CA LEU A 294 17.27 -6.85 6.08
C LEU A 294 18.35 -6.39 7.05
N PHE A 295 19.01 -5.28 6.71
CA PHE A 295 20.04 -4.65 7.54
C PHE A 295 19.55 -3.28 7.98
N ILE A 296 19.61 -2.98 9.27
CA ILE A 296 19.16 -1.70 9.80
C ILE A 296 20.03 -1.27 10.99
N GLY A 297 20.44 0.01 10.97
CA GLY A 297 21.16 0.64 12.07
C GLY A 297 20.20 1.15 13.14
N CYS A 298 20.67 1.14 14.38
CA CYS A 298 19.93 1.57 15.56
C CYS A 298 20.79 2.50 16.43
N TYR A 299 20.16 3.33 17.26
CA TYR A 299 20.83 4.21 18.23
C TYR A 299 21.40 3.46 19.44
N ASP A 300 21.04 2.17 19.61
CA ASP A 300 21.70 1.27 20.58
C ASP A 300 23.11 0.84 20.15
N ASN A 301 23.69 1.52 19.19
CA ASN A 301 25.01 1.28 18.62
C ASN A 301 25.16 -0.09 17.92
N ASN A 302 24.05 -0.66 17.42
CA ASN A 302 24.11 -1.92 16.70
C ASN A 302 23.59 -1.80 15.26
N LEU A 303 24.26 -2.49 14.35
CA LEU A 303 23.67 -2.88 13.07
C LEU A 303 23.02 -4.25 13.25
N TYR A 304 21.73 -4.34 12.99
CA TYR A 304 20.96 -5.58 13.02
C TYR A 304 20.83 -6.19 11.64
N ALA A 305 20.96 -7.51 11.56
CA ALA A 305 20.58 -8.29 10.39
C ALA A 305 19.43 -9.22 10.76
N LEU A 306 18.34 -9.10 10.00
CA LEU A 306 17.09 -9.85 10.19
C LEU A 306 16.76 -10.63 8.91
N ASN A 307 16.04 -11.73 9.05
CA ASN A 307 15.40 -12.36 7.91
C ASN A 307 14.24 -11.46 7.42
N ALA A 308 14.25 -11.07 6.16
CA ALA A 308 13.26 -10.15 5.63
C ALA A 308 11.84 -10.73 5.56
N ALA A 309 11.69 -12.05 5.45
CA ALA A 309 10.37 -12.69 5.32
C ALA A 309 9.58 -12.76 6.64
N ASP A 310 10.25 -12.97 7.76
CA ASP A 310 9.62 -13.26 9.07
C ASP A 310 10.17 -12.43 10.24
N GLY A 311 11.16 -11.54 9.99
CA GLY A 311 11.77 -10.69 11.01
C GLY A 311 12.68 -11.40 12.00
N GLN A 312 13.02 -12.69 11.77
CA GLN A 312 13.88 -13.43 12.68
C GLN A 312 15.30 -12.85 12.73
N PHE A 313 15.79 -12.66 13.95
CA PHE A 313 17.16 -12.19 14.21
C PHE A 313 18.19 -13.16 13.64
N GLN A 314 19.17 -12.63 12.91
CA GLN A 314 20.29 -13.41 12.36
C GLN A 314 21.58 -13.11 13.12
N TRP A 315 21.97 -11.86 13.16
CA TRP A 315 23.13 -11.38 13.89
C TRP A 315 23.06 -9.87 14.14
N LYS A 316 23.86 -9.35 15.06
CA LYS A 316 24.11 -7.92 15.24
C LYS A 316 25.61 -7.64 15.32
N TYR A 317 25.99 -6.45 14.88
CA TYR A 317 27.35 -5.93 14.96
C TYR A 317 27.36 -4.64 15.77
N ALA A 318 28.18 -4.59 16.84
CA ALA A 318 28.26 -3.45 17.73
C ALA A 318 29.31 -2.43 17.25
N THR A 319 28.96 -1.16 17.30
CA THR A 319 29.80 0.03 17.11
C THR A 319 29.94 0.77 18.44
N GLU A 320 30.74 1.85 18.48
CA GLU A 320 30.87 2.72 19.66
C GLU A 320 29.96 3.97 19.59
N GLY A 321 29.15 4.11 18.53
CA GLY A 321 28.21 5.21 18.32
C GLY A 321 26.96 4.77 17.53
N GLY A 322 25.93 5.61 17.50
CA GLY A 322 24.68 5.35 16.78
C GLY A 322 24.87 5.14 15.28
N ILE A 323 23.94 4.39 14.67
CA ILE A 323 23.97 4.10 13.23
C ILE A 323 22.69 4.65 12.59
N VAL A 324 22.81 5.77 11.89
CA VAL A 324 21.71 6.44 11.16
C VAL A 324 21.82 6.24 9.65
N ALA A 325 23.05 6.12 9.16
CA ALA A 325 23.33 5.95 7.74
C ALA A 325 22.66 4.69 7.18
N ARG A 326 22.08 4.78 5.98
CA ARG A 326 21.58 3.59 5.29
C ARG A 326 22.74 2.68 4.92
N PRO A 327 22.75 1.40 5.30
CA PRO A 327 23.75 0.46 4.87
C PRO A 327 23.75 0.27 3.35
N THR A 328 24.92 0.11 2.76
CA THR A 328 25.11 -0.22 1.34
C THR A 328 25.75 -1.60 1.25
N ILE A 329 25.29 -2.43 0.32
CA ILE A 329 25.82 -3.78 0.14
C ILE A 329 26.70 -3.84 -1.10
N TYR A 330 27.88 -4.41 -0.97
CA TYR A 330 28.79 -4.68 -2.08
C TYR A 330 29.40 -6.06 -1.92
N ASP A 331 29.29 -6.89 -2.96
CA ASP A 331 29.62 -8.30 -2.92
C ASP A 331 28.94 -8.99 -1.72
N ASN A 332 29.71 -9.46 -0.78
CA ASN A 332 29.25 -10.16 0.41
C ASN A 332 29.45 -9.32 1.69
N ASN A 333 29.53 -8.00 1.55
CA ASN A 333 29.81 -7.07 2.65
C ASN A 333 28.72 -6.01 2.79
N VAL A 334 28.41 -5.67 4.05
CA VAL A 334 27.58 -4.53 4.43
C VAL A 334 28.51 -3.40 4.84
N ILE A 335 28.30 -2.22 4.26
CA ILE A 335 29.12 -1.02 4.42
C ILE A 335 28.24 0.09 4.99
N PHE A 336 28.61 0.70 6.10
CA PHE A 336 27.83 1.75 6.75
C PHE A 336 28.71 2.68 7.59
N GLY A 337 28.26 3.93 7.75
CA GLY A 337 28.85 4.92 8.64
C GLY A 337 28.23 4.87 10.03
N SER A 338 28.98 5.30 11.04
CA SER A 338 28.54 5.41 12.44
C SER A 338 29.00 6.73 13.07
N GLU A 339 28.31 7.14 14.12
CA GLU A 339 28.71 8.28 14.98
C GLU A 339 30.01 8.03 15.75
N ASP A 340 30.55 6.80 15.71
CA ASP A 340 31.87 6.46 16.26
C ASP A 340 33.06 6.89 15.37
N HIS A 341 32.80 7.73 14.36
CA HIS A 341 33.79 8.26 13.42
C HIS A 341 34.40 7.17 12.51
N ARG A 342 33.67 6.09 12.25
CA ARG A 342 34.17 4.99 11.42
C ARG A 342 33.19 4.62 10.30
N LEU A 343 33.76 4.35 9.14
CA LEU A 343 33.12 3.55 8.13
C LEU A 343 33.42 2.08 8.43
N HIS A 344 32.38 1.29 8.64
CA HIS A 344 32.49 -0.13 8.92
C HIS A 344 32.18 -0.96 7.70
N VAL A 345 32.92 -2.05 7.51
CA VAL A 345 32.67 -3.07 6.52
C VAL A 345 32.61 -4.42 7.22
N VAL A 346 31.46 -5.08 7.16
CA VAL A 346 31.18 -6.34 7.83
C VAL A 346 30.64 -7.37 6.86
N SER A 347 30.86 -8.65 7.10
CA SER A 347 30.36 -9.74 6.28
C SER A 347 28.83 -9.84 6.36
N VAL A 348 28.14 -9.90 5.22
CA VAL A 348 26.68 -10.13 5.13
C VAL A 348 26.25 -11.38 5.92
N ARG A 349 27.01 -12.47 5.84
CA ARG A 349 26.62 -13.77 6.42
C ARG A 349 26.81 -13.84 7.92
N SER A 350 27.83 -13.18 8.47
CA SER A 350 28.27 -13.43 9.85
C SER A 350 28.34 -12.19 10.71
N GLY A 351 28.17 -10.99 10.17
CA GLY A 351 28.36 -9.73 10.87
C GLY A 351 29.81 -9.47 11.33
N LYS A 352 30.78 -10.33 10.97
CA LYS A 352 32.18 -10.13 11.36
C LYS A 352 32.79 -8.98 10.57
N VAL A 353 33.58 -8.16 11.28
CA VAL A 353 34.32 -7.05 10.66
C VAL A 353 35.29 -7.58 9.60
N VAL A 354 35.31 -6.90 8.44
CA VAL A 354 36.27 -7.12 7.37
C VAL A 354 37.40 -6.09 7.48
N TRP A 355 37.01 -4.81 7.56
CA TRP A 355 37.90 -3.67 7.84
C TRP A 355 37.08 -2.46 8.30
N THR A 356 37.74 -1.48 8.86
CA THR A 356 37.20 -0.17 9.23
C THR A 356 38.07 0.95 8.68
N TYR A 357 37.47 2.12 8.42
CA TYR A 357 38.16 3.33 8.03
C TYR A 357 37.77 4.48 8.97
N TYR A 358 38.76 5.28 9.44
CA TYR A 358 38.58 6.34 10.42
C TYR A 358 38.43 7.71 9.76
N THR A 359 37.50 8.51 10.26
CA THR A 359 37.31 9.94 9.98
C THR A 359 37.53 10.74 11.26
N GLU A 360 37.69 12.06 11.14
CA GLU A 360 37.82 12.95 12.31
C GLU A 360 36.44 13.41 12.84
N GLY A 361 35.34 13.08 12.17
CA GLY A 361 33.97 13.40 12.54
C GLY A 361 33.02 12.24 12.34
N GLU A 362 31.79 12.38 12.82
CA GLU A 362 30.71 11.42 12.68
C GLU A 362 30.32 11.17 11.21
N ILE A 363 29.75 9.99 10.90
CA ILE A 363 29.36 9.64 9.53
C ILE A 363 27.85 9.39 9.46
N TYR A 364 27.10 10.42 9.11
CA TYR A 364 25.66 10.37 8.86
C TYR A 364 25.33 10.07 7.39
N SER A 365 26.24 10.40 6.49
CA SER A 365 26.11 10.16 5.05
C SER A 365 26.09 8.68 4.74
N SER A 366 25.15 8.23 3.92
CA SER A 366 25.12 6.83 3.46
C SER A 366 26.19 6.62 2.38
N PRO A 367 27.00 5.55 2.47
CA PRO A 367 28.05 5.31 1.50
C PRO A 367 27.49 4.94 0.11
N ARG A 368 28.15 5.42 -0.94
CA ARG A 368 27.88 5.07 -2.34
C ARG A 368 29.09 4.43 -2.98
N ILE A 369 28.86 3.45 -3.82
CA ILE A 369 29.93 2.67 -4.45
C ILE A 369 29.90 2.87 -5.95
N ALA A 370 31.02 3.24 -6.51
CA ALA A 370 31.24 3.30 -7.94
C ALA A 370 32.74 3.17 -8.25
N ASP A 371 33.08 2.62 -9.41
CA ASP A 371 34.48 2.50 -9.90
C ASP A 371 35.45 1.91 -8.85
N GLY A 372 35.00 0.89 -8.10
CA GLY A 372 35.81 0.25 -7.06
C GLY A 372 36.09 1.10 -5.81
N HIS A 373 35.40 2.23 -5.63
CA HIS A 373 35.55 3.14 -4.52
C HIS A 373 34.23 3.35 -3.77
N ILE A 374 34.34 3.65 -2.48
CA ILE A 374 33.25 4.08 -1.61
C ILE A 374 33.37 5.58 -1.45
N PHE A 375 32.29 6.31 -1.72
CA PHE A 375 32.17 7.75 -1.53
C PHE A 375 31.18 8.01 -0.39
N PHE A 376 31.56 8.84 0.58
CA PHE A 376 30.71 9.26 1.70
C PHE A 376 31.21 10.56 2.31
N GLY A 377 30.29 11.34 2.87
CA GLY A 377 30.60 12.56 3.60
C GLY A 377 30.75 12.29 5.11
N SER A 378 31.44 13.16 5.80
CA SER A 378 31.61 13.13 7.25
C SER A 378 31.47 14.53 7.86
N ASP A 379 31.27 14.58 9.18
CA ASP A 379 31.27 15.82 9.96
C ASP A 379 32.68 16.45 10.09
N ASP A 380 33.72 15.74 9.68
CA ASP A 380 35.06 16.33 9.50
C ASP A 380 35.15 17.28 8.29
N GLN A 381 34.01 17.53 7.62
CA GLN A 381 33.86 18.44 6.48
C GLN A 381 34.50 17.90 5.18
N ASP A 382 34.89 16.62 5.16
CA ASP A 382 35.50 16.00 3.99
C ASP A 382 34.50 15.05 3.28
N MET A 383 34.53 15.10 1.95
CA MET A 383 34.05 14.02 1.10
C MET A 383 35.19 13.02 0.92
N HIS A 384 34.99 11.80 1.38
CA HIS A 384 35.97 10.73 1.34
C HIS A 384 35.79 9.83 0.14
N ALA A 385 36.90 9.41 -0.48
CA ALA A 385 36.94 8.31 -1.43
C ALA A 385 37.89 7.22 -0.92
N VAL A 386 37.34 6.02 -0.69
CA VAL A 386 38.05 4.88 -0.11
C VAL A 386 37.95 3.68 -1.05
N ASN A 387 39.04 2.98 -1.28
CA ASN A 387 39.00 1.75 -2.07
C ASN A 387 38.17 0.67 -1.37
N VAL A 388 37.17 0.12 -2.09
CA VAL A 388 36.15 -0.78 -1.51
C VAL A 388 36.74 -2.09 -0.98
N THR A 389 37.83 -2.58 -1.58
CA THR A 389 38.45 -3.86 -1.21
C THR A 389 39.48 -3.70 -0.08
N SER A 390 40.33 -2.67 -0.16
CA SER A 390 41.45 -2.50 0.77
C SER A 390 41.20 -1.58 1.95
N GLY A 391 40.12 -0.79 1.94
CA GLY A 391 39.83 0.21 2.96
C GLY A 391 40.81 1.40 2.95
N ARG A 392 41.68 1.54 1.93
CA ARG A 392 42.65 2.63 1.87
C ARG A 392 42.04 3.89 1.24
N ALA A 393 42.31 5.05 1.85
CA ALA A 393 41.93 6.32 1.28
C ALA A 393 42.56 6.52 -0.10
N LYS A 394 41.77 7.00 -1.06
CA LYS A 394 42.24 7.43 -2.36
C LYS A 394 42.48 8.95 -2.38
N TRP A 395 41.49 9.70 -1.92
CA TRP A 395 41.54 11.14 -1.74
C TRP A 395 40.48 11.59 -0.73
N LYS A 396 40.65 12.83 -0.25
CA LYS A 396 39.67 13.60 0.51
C LYS A 396 39.45 14.93 -0.20
N PHE A 397 38.20 15.38 -0.23
CA PHE A 397 37.85 16.69 -0.77
C PHE A 397 37.24 17.53 0.35
N ALA A 398 37.96 18.57 0.78
CA ALA A 398 37.57 19.44 1.87
C ALA A 398 36.45 20.41 1.43
N THR A 399 35.45 20.55 2.29
CA THR A 399 34.37 21.54 2.14
C THR A 399 34.37 22.51 3.30
N ASP A 400 33.41 23.43 3.31
CA ASP A 400 33.29 24.48 4.32
C ASP A 400 32.36 24.11 5.49
N ALA A 401 31.78 22.91 5.48
CA ALA A 401 30.86 22.46 6.53
C ALA A 401 30.64 20.94 6.47
N PRO A 402 30.07 20.33 7.52
CA PRO A 402 29.69 18.91 7.55
C PRO A 402 28.87 18.44 6.36
N ILE A 403 29.03 17.15 6.00
CA ILE A 403 28.39 16.54 4.84
C ILE A 403 27.49 15.38 5.30
N HIS A 404 26.19 15.66 5.51
CA HIS A 404 25.18 14.65 5.83
C HIS A 404 24.50 14.06 4.58
N SER A 405 24.52 14.81 3.48
CA SER A 405 23.97 14.36 2.20
C SER A 405 24.62 13.07 1.72
N THR A 406 23.82 12.09 1.33
CA THR A 406 24.33 10.91 0.63
C THR A 406 24.80 11.32 -0.78
N PRO A 407 26.04 11.06 -1.18
CA PRO A 407 26.52 11.46 -2.50
C PRO A 407 25.77 10.70 -3.61
N LEU A 408 25.41 11.41 -4.67
CA LEU A 408 24.92 10.81 -5.91
C LEU A 408 26.08 10.67 -6.88
N VAL A 409 26.30 9.45 -7.36
CA VAL A 409 27.31 9.20 -8.40
C VAL A 409 26.59 8.99 -9.74
N ALA A 410 26.82 9.90 -10.67
CA ALA A 410 26.22 9.86 -12.00
C ALA A 410 27.07 10.65 -13.01
N ASN A 411 27.10 10.21 -14.27
CA ASN A 411 27.80 10.91 -15.37
C ASN A 411 29.29 11.23 -15.06
N GLU A 412 30.00 10.29 -14.43
CA GLU A 412 31.40 10.42 -13.97
C GLU A 412 31.61 11.57 -12.95
N MET A 413 30.56 12.03 -12.30
CA MET A 413 30.60 13.05 -11.26
C MET A 413 29.93 12.57 -9.97
N ILE A 414 30.30 13.20 -8.89
CA ILE A 414 29.78 13.00 -7.54
C ILE A 414 29.11 14.31 -7.11
N PHE A 415 27.81 14.25 -6.80
CA PHE A 415 27.00 15.38 -6.37
C PHE A 415 26.63 15.22 -4.90
N PHE A 416 26.78 16.28 -4.12
CA PHE A 416 26.44 16.28 -2.68
C PHE A 416 26.21 17.68 -2.13
N GLY A 417 25.48 17.76 -1.03
CA GLY A 417 25.20 18.99 -0.30
C GLY A 417 25.93 19.07 1.03
N THR A 418 26.05 20.28 1.60
CA THR A 418 26.67 20.55 2.90
C THR A 418 25.73 21.31 3.83
N GLU A 419 26.05 21.31 5.13
CA GLU A 419 25.32 22.06 6.16
C GLU A 419 25.39 23.58 5.99
N SER A 420 26.39 24.11 5.30
CA SER A 420 26.46 25.55 4.92
C SER A 420 25.55 25.93 3.76
N GLY A 421 24.92 24.93 3.09
CA GLY A 421 24.13 25.14 1.89
C GLY A 421 24.92 25.08 0.59
N GLY A 422 26.19 24.72 0.64
CA GLY A 422 26.99 24.40 -0.55
C GLY A 422 26.45 23.13 -1.22
N PHE A 423 26.32 23.15 -2.54
CA PHE A 423 26.04 21.98 -3.35
C PHE A 423 27.14 21.84 -4.40
N TYR A 424 27.81 20.71 -4.37
CA TYR A 424 29.03 20.45 -5.10
C TYR A 424 28.86 19.42 -6.18
N ALA A 425 29.59 19.57 -7.28
CA ALA A 425 29.88 18.51 -8.24
C ALA A 425 31.40 18.38 -8.39
N ILE A 426 31.90 17.20 -8.09
CA ILE A 426 33.33 16.84 -8.23
C ILE A 426 33.45 15.62 -9.14
N ASP A 427 34.63 15.41 -9.76
CA ASP A 427 34.88 14.18 -10.52
C ASP A 427 35.46 13.05 -9.65
N PHE A 428 35.71 11.90 -10.24
CA PHE A 428 36.29 10.73 -9.54
C PHE A 428 37.75 10.90 -9.11
N ARG A 429 38.41 12.04 -9.51
CA ARG A 429 39.73 12.42 -9.01
C ARG A 429 39.67 13.33 -7.79
N GLY A 430 38.46 13.76 -7.40
CA GLY A 430 38.23 14.71 -6.32
C GLY A 430 38.41 16.17 -6.76
N GLU A 431 38.34 16.47 -8.07
CA GLU A 431 38.43 17.82 -8.58
C GLU A 431 37.05 18.46 -8.69
N GLN A 432 36.88 19.66 -8.10
CA GLN A 432 35.64 20.41 -8.22
C GLN A 432 35.39 20.87 -9.67
N LYS A 433 34.22 20.55 -10.20
CA LYS A 433 33.77 21.03 -11.51
C LYS A 433 32.93 22.29 -11.38
N TRP A 434 32.02 22.30 -10.43
CA TRP A 434 31.22 23.47 -10.09
C TRP A 434 30.68 23.40 -8.66
N ARG A 435 30.22 24.54 -8.17
CA ARG A 435 29.55 24.70 -6.88
C ARG A 435 28.35 25.62 -7.04
N PHE A 436 27.26 25.28 -6.37
CA PHE A 436 26.06 26.12 -6.22
C PHE A 436 25.87 26.43 -4.73
N GLN A 437 25.35 27.63 -4.41
CA GLN A 437 25.08 28.02 -3.03
C GLN A 437 23.58 28.24 -2.82
N SER A 438 22.96 27.43 -1.97
CA SER A 438 21.62 27.67 -1.41
C SER A 438 21.70 28.60 -0.20
N LYS A 439 20.54 29.05 0.32
CA LYS A 439 20.50 29.97 1.46
C LYS A 439 20.71 29.29 2.81
N ARG A 440 20.49 27.99 2.91
CA ARG A 440 20.58 27.14 4.12
C ARG A 440 21.08 25.75 3.73
N ALA A 441 21.26 24.91 4.74
CA ALA A 441 21.75 23.55 4.61
C ALA A 441 21.10 22.74 3.46
N VAL A 442 21.91 21.91 2.81
CA VAL A 442 21.49 20.89 1.86
C VAL A 442 21.92 19.54 2.41
N THR A 443 21.04 18.93 3.22
CA THR A 443 21.25 17.62 3.83
C THR A 443 20.58 16.51 3.04
N SER A 444 19.64 16.86 2.15
CA SER A 444 18.97 15.90 1.27
C SER A 444 19.94 15.27 0.28
N SER A 445 19.73 13.99 -0.01
CA SER A 445 20.48 13.29 -1.05
C SER A 445 19.95 13.69 -2.43
N PRO A 446 20.83 14.07 -3.37
CA PRO A 446 20.39 14.47 -4.69
C PRO A 446 19.93 13.30 -5.54
N ILE A 447 19.09 13.58 -6.55
CA ILE A 447 18.66 12.63 -7.57
C ILE A 447 18.80 13.27 -8.96
N ILE A 448 19.00 12.47 -10.00
CA ILE A 448 19.21 12.96 -11.37
C ILE A 448 18.19 12.35 -12.33
N LYS A 449 17.73 13.17 -13.28
CA LYS A 449 16.94 12.72 -14.45
C LYS A 449 17.43 13.49 -15.69
N GLY A 450 17.95 12.77 -16.64
CA GLY A 450 18.56 13.37 -17.85
C GLY A 450 19.74 14.25 -17.49
N GLN A 451 19.66 15.54 -17.79
CA GLN A 451 20.70 16.53 -17.48
C GLN A 451 20.41 17.37 -16.21
N ALA A 452 19.29 17.13 -15.53
CA ALA A 452 18.92 17.87 -14.33
C ALA A 452 19.21 17.06 -13.06
N VAL A 453 19.93 17.68 -12.11
CA VAL A 453 20.11 17.19 -10.74
C VAL A 453 19.18 17.96 -9.81
N TYR A 454 18.49 17.21 -8.94
CA TYR A 454 17.48 17.74 -8.02
C TYR A 454 17.88 17.51 -6.59
N PHE A 455 17.63 18.49 -5.73
CA PHE A 455 17.82 18.39 -4.28
C PHE A 455 16.92 19.38 -3.55
N SER A 456 16.58 19.09 -2.32
CA SER A 456 15.85 20.00 -1.43
C SER A 456 16.79 20.67 -0.44
N SER A 457 16.39 21.83 0.07
CA SER A 457 17.16 22.59 1.05
C SER A 457 16.29 22.98 2.25
N VAL A 458 16.93 23.13 3.38
CA VAL A 458 16.35 23.70 4.61
C VAL A 458 15.88 25.15 4.42
N ASP A 459 16.26 25.79 3.30
CA ASP A 459 15.72 27.10 2.92
C ASP A 459 14.27 27.04 2.37
N GLY A 460 13.68 25.87 2.25
CA GLY A 460 12.32 25.66 1.76
C GLY A 460 12.22 25.64 0.24
N THR A 461 13.29 25.32 -0.45
CA THR A 461 13.31 25.28 -1.92
C THR A 461 13.75 23.91 -2.42
N LEU A 462 13.00 23.36 -3.38
CA LEU A 462 13.42 22.25 -4.22
C LEU A 462 14.11 22.85 -5.45
N TYR A 463 15.35 22.47 -5.68
CA TYR A 463 16.18 22.96 -6.78
C TYR A 463 16.31 21.92 -7.88
N ALA A 464 16.33 22.41 -9.13
CA ALA A 464 16.77 21.67 -10.30
C ALA A 464 17.92 22.44 -10.95
N LEU A 465 19.09 21.82 -11.02
CA LEU A 465 20.28 22.41 -11.64
C LEU A 465 20.71 21.57 -12.85
N ASP A 466 21.33 22.21 -13.82
CA ASP A 466 22.05 21.52 -14.89
C ASP A 466 23.25 20.77 -14.31
N SER A 467 23.32 19.47 -14.53
CA SER A 467 24.32 18.59 -13.92
C SER A 467 25.74 18.86 -14.43
N LYS A 468 25.93 19.50 -15.61
CA LYS A 468 27.23 19.77 -16.18
C LYS A 468 27.87 21.05 -15.66
N ASN A 469 27.05 22.08 -15.39
CA ASN A 469 27.57 23.42 -15.08
C ASN A 469 26.99 24.02 -13.78
N GLY A 470 26.03 23.39 -13.13
CA GLY A 470 25.42 23.85 -11.89
C GLY A 470 24.45 25.03 -12.03
N TRP A 471 24.06 25.39 -13.25
CA TRP A 471 23.13 26.48 -13.44
C TRP A 471 21.71 26.08 -13.10
N PRO A 472 20.93 26.97 -12.41
CA PRO A 472 19.55 26.68 -12.10
C PRO A 472 18.70 26.54 -13.35
N ILE A 473 18.03 25.40 -13.49
CA ILE A 473 16.98 25.16 -14.51
C ILE A 473 15.68 25.75 -14.00
N TRP A 474 15.30 25.35 -12.75
CA TRP A 474 14.15 25.91 -12.07
C TRP A 474 14.26 25.75 -10.54
N LYS A 475 13.34 26.40 -9.82
CA LYS A 475 13.20 26.34 -8.37
C LYS A 475 11.72 26.26 -8.03
N PHE A 476 11.38 25.40 -7.07
CA PHE A 476 10.03 25.30 -6.51
C PHE A 476 10.06 25.66 -5.04
N ARG A 477 9.16 26.56 -4.60
CA ARG A 477 9.10 27.03 -3.21
C ARG A 477 8.11 26.21 -2.41
N MET A 478 8.55 25.53 -1.37
CA MET A 478 7.76 24.87 -0.35
C MET A 478 7.41 25.83 0.79
N GLY A 479 6.43 25.47 1.65
CA GLY A 479 6.03 26.31 2.78
C GLY A 479 7.10 26.45 3.87
N LYS A 480 7.87 25.37 4.13
CA LYS A 480 9.01 25.35 5.07
C LYS A 480 10.18 24.57 4.49
N GLY A 481 11.28 24.50 5.26
CA GLY A 481 12.49 23.76 4.89
C GLY A 481 12.26 22.26 4.72
N SER A 482 13.15 21.61 3.97
CA SER A 482 13.12 20.17 3.74
C SER A 482 14.50 19.56 3.95
N ILE A 483 14.53 18.43 4.66
CA ILE A 483 15.67 17.51 4.77
C ILE A 483 15.38 16.20 4.00
N SER A 484 14.14 16.02 3.55
CA SER A 484 13.70 14.87 2.77
C SER A 484 14.37 14.84 1.42
N SER A 485 14.94 13.70 1.03
CA SER A 485 15.51 13.52 -0.30
C SER A 485 14.42 13.36 -1.33
N PRO A 486 14.49 14.02 -2.49
CA PRO A 486 13.46 13.90 -3.51
C PRO A 486 13.45 12.53 -4.17
N ALA A 487 12.27 12.06 -4.58
CA ALA A 487 12.06 10.86 -5.37
C ALA A 487 11.46 11.20 -6.74
N LEU A 488 11.72 10.39 -7.75
CA LEU A 488 11.25 10.58 -9.13
C LEU A 488 10.40 9.40 -9.60
N ALA A 489 9.28 9.70 -10.24
CA ALA A 489 8.54 8.75 -11.07
C ALA A 489 7.90 9.49 -12.26
N ASP A 490 8.00 8.91 -13.45
CA ASP A 490 7.57 9.56 -14.70
C ASP A 490 8.16 10.99 -14.81
N ASP A 491 7.31 12.01 -15.01
CA ASP A 491 7.69 13.43 -15.04
C ASP A 491 7.43 14.14 -13.71
N PHE A 492 7.26 13.41 -12.62
CA PHE A 492 6.99 13.96 -11.30
C PHE A 492 8.15 13.77 -10.34
N ILE A 493 8.35 14.77 -9.48
CA ILE A 493 9.28 14.73 -8.36
C ILE A 493 8.51 14.95 -7.06
N PHE A 494 8.83 14.13 -6.06
CA PHE A 494 8.15 14.09 -4.78
C PHE A 494 9.12 14.46 -3.67
N VAL A 495 8.68 15.25 -2.70
CA VAL A 495 9.51 15.68 -1.57
C VAL A 495 8.64 15.96 -0.34
N GLY A 496 9.10 15.53 0.83
CA GLY A 496 8.50 15.91 2.11
C GLY A 496 9.06 17.23 2.64
N ALA A 497 8.31 17.96 3.45
CA ALA A 497 8.77 19.21 4.03
C ALA A 497 8.32 19.37 5.50
N ALA A 498 8.97 20.30 6.20
CA ALA A 498 8.72 20.59 7.62
C ALA A 498 7.40 21.33 7.89
N ASP A 499 6.65 21.69 6.85
CA ASP A 499 5.28 22.22 6.95
C ASP A 499 4.21 21.13 7.01
N GLY A 500 4.61 19.86 6.99
CA GLY A 500 3.71 18.71 7.05
C GLY A 500 3.16 18.30 5.68
N PHE A 501 3.70 18.83 4.58
CA PHE A 501 3.24 18.43 3.26
C PHE A 501 4.22 17.49 2.55
N ILE A 502 3.66 16.54 1.83
CA ILE A 502 4.33 15.81 0.75
C ILE A 502 3.92 16.52 -0.54
N TYR A 503 4.89 17.02 -1.28
CA TYR A 503 4.68 17.75 -2.53
C TYR A 503 4.95 16.85 -3.74
N CYS A 504 4.13 16.97 -4.77
CA CYS A 504 4.37 16.46 -6.11
C CYS A 504 4.50 17.64 -7.08
N VAL A 505 5.62 17.71 -7.78
CA VAL A 505 5.96 18.80 -8.71
C VAL A 505 6.27 18.22 -10.09
N ASP A 506 5.74 18.83 -11.15
CA ASP A 506 6.07 18.46 -12.53
C ASP A 506 7.49 18.94 -12.87
N THR A 507 8.38 18.02 -13.23
CA THR A 507 9.81 18.28 -13.51
C THR A 507 10.04 19.15 -14.74
N ARG A 508 9.06 19.28 -15.65
CA ARG A 508 9.18 20.03 -16.91
C ARG A 508 8.94 21.53 -16.73
N ASN A 509 8.14 21.92 -15.76
CA ASN A 509 7.65 23.30 -15.61
C ASN A 509 7.67 23.83 -14.16
N ALA A 510 8.12 23.02 -13.19
CA ALA A 510 8.15 23.33 -11.76
C ALA A 510 6.77 23.69 -11.15
N LYS A 511 5.67 23.20 -11.74
CA LYS A 511 4.34 23.43 -11.18
C LYS A 511 3.99 22.34 -10.19
N GLU A 512 3.35 22.75 -9.09
CA GLU A 512 2.72 21.81 -8.16
C GLU A 512 1.59 21.07 -8.89
N VAL A 513 1.63 19.74 -8.79
CA VAL A 513 0.58 18.86 -9.33
C VAL A 513 -0.44 18.56 -8.24
N TRP A 514 0.08 18.18 -7.08
CA TRP A 514 -0.70 17.96 -5.87
C TRP A 514 0.20 18.10 -4.63
N ARG A 515 -0.41 18.28 -3.48
CA ARG A 515 0.22 18.13 -2.18
C ARG A 515 -0.71 17.40 -1.22
N PHE A 516 -0.12 16.59 -0.35
CA PHE A 516 -0.84 15.84 0.69
C PHE A 516 -0.39 16.33 2.06
N HIS A 517 -1.34 16.62 2.96
CA HIS A 517 -1.06 17.10 4.31
C HIS A 517 -1.01 15.92 5.30
N THR A 518 0.11 15.75 5.97
CA THR A 518 0.29 14.88 7.14
C THR A 518 0.04 15.68 8.43
N GLU A 519 -0.06 15.00 9.57
CA GLU A 519 -0.36 15.68 10.84
C GLU A 519 0.87 16.38 11.46
N ASN A 520 2.08 16.10 10.96
CA ASN A 520 3.33 16.74 11.40
C ASN A 520 4.33 16.80 10.25
N GLN A 521 5.56 17.30 10.52
CA GLN A 521 6.60 17.41 9.50
C GLN A 521 6.97 16.07 8.88
N VAL A 522 7.33 16.12 7.60
CA VAL A 522 7.78 14.97 6.81
C VAL A 522 9.30 15.03 6.65
N SER A 523 10.02 14.24 7.44
CA SER A 523 11.48 14.12 7.39
C SER A 523 11.95 12.91 6.57
N GLY A 524 11.18 11.83 6.55
CA GLY A 524 11.44 10.67 5.72
C GLY A 524 11.39 11.00 4.22
N SER A 525 12.23 10.33 3.42
CA SER A 525 12.20 10.52 1.97
C SER A 525 11.13 9.63 1.35
N PRO A 526 10.34 10.15 0.39
CA PRO A 526 9.33 9.35 -0.30
C PRO A 526 9.99 8.25 -1.14
N VAL A 527 9.32 7.11 -1.22
CA VAL A 527 9.72 5.96 -2.04
C VAL A 527 8.57 5.58 -2.96
N ILE A 528 8.86 5.42 -4.24
CA ILE A 528 7.87 5.00 -5.23
C ILE A 528 8.05 3.52 -5.53
N TYR A 529 6.93 2.79 -5.46
CA TYR A 529 6.87 1.40 -5.86
C TYR A 529 5.54 1.13 -6.58
N LYS A 530 5.60 0.64 -7.81
CA LYS A 530 4.43 0.50 -8.68
C LYS A 530 3.67 1.84 -8.77
N ASP A 531 2.39 1.85 -8.44
CA ASP A 531 1.53 3.05 -8.45
C ASP A 531 1.45 3.75 -7.08
N SER A 532 2.29 3.38 -6.13
CA SER A 532 2.23 3.87 -4.75
C SER A 532 3.46 4.70 -4.37
N LEU A 533 3.23 5.74 -3.58
CA LEU A 533 4.23 6.51 -2.87
C LEU A 533 4.13 6.18 -1.39
N TYR A 534 5.25 5.81 -0.77
CA TYR A 534 5.37 5.54 0.66
C TYR A 534 6.21 6.61 1.31
N CYS A 535 5.74 7.19 2.42
CA CYS A 535 6.47 8.24 3.12
C CYS A 535 6.16 8.21 4.62
N GLY A 536 7.21 8.23 5.45
CA GLY A 536 7.10 8.35 6.91
C GLY A 536 7.01 9.79 7.36
N SER A 537 6.28 10.03 8.46
CA SER A 537 6.13 11.33 9.09
C SER A 537 6.47 11.29 10.57
N ILE A 538 6.81 12.45 11.14
CA ILE A 538 7.06 12.61 12.59
C ILE A 538 5.78 12.45 13.41
N ASP A 539 4.59 12.46 12.78
CA ASP A 539 3.33 12.12 13.45
C ASP A 539 3.20 10.62 13.82
N GLY A 540 4.20 9.80 13.48
CA GLY A 540 4.21 8.37 13.73
C GLY A 540 3.51 7.55 12.66
N SER A 541 3.12 8.14 11.54
CA SER A 541 2.40 7.44 10.47
C SER A 541 3.28 7.18 9.26
N LEU A 542 3.18 5.98 8.71
CA LEU A 542 3.59 5.67 7.35
C LEU A 542 2.40 5.86 6.42
N TYR A 543 2.53 6.75 5.45
CA TYR A 543 1.50 7.04 4.45
C TYR A 543 1.79 6.29 3.16
N CYS A 544 0.76 5.65 2.61
CA CYS A 544 0.75 5.10 1.26
C CYS A 544 -0.21 5.93 0.41
N LEU A 545 0.32 6.64 -0.57
CA LEU A 545 -0.45 7.49 -1.48
C LEU A 545 -0.39 6.93 -2.90
N GLU A 546 -1.41 7.17 -3.69
CA GLU A 546 -1.30 7.04 -5.14
C GLU A 546 -0.42 8.16 -5.68
N TYR A 547 0.75 7.84 -6.27
CA TYR A 547 1.74 8.87 -6.58
C TYR A 547 1.29 9.89 -7.64
N ARG A 548 0.32 9.54 -8.53
CA ARG A 548 -0.15 10.45 -9.59
C ARG A 548 -1.15 11.48 -9.09
N THR A 549 -1.95 11.13 -8.08
CA THR A 549 -3.07 11.96 -7.60
C THR A 549 -2.88 12.50 -6.20
N GLY A 550 -1.93 11.95 -5.43
CA GLY A 550 -1.72 12.27 -4.02
C GLY A 550 -2.80 11.72 -3.09
N ARG A 551 -3.68 10.84 -3.61
CA ARG A 551 -4.74 10.26 -2.81
C ARG A 551 -4.19 9.24 -1.83
N LEU A 552 -4.64 9.34 -0.56
CA LEU A 552 -4.32 8.35 0.47
C LEU A 552 -4.95 6.99 0.10
N ARG A 553 -4.11 5.96 0.03
CA ARG A 553 -4.54 4.56 -0.09
C ARG A 553 -4.75 3.94 1.28
N TRP A 554 -3.75 4.10 2.15
CA TRP A 554 -3.79 3.68 3.55
C TRP A 554 -2.73 4.43 4.37
N LYS A 555 -2.90 4.45 5.69
CA LYS A 555 -1.86 4.85 6.64
C LYS A 555 -1.69 3.76 7.71
N PHE A 556 -0.48 3.62 8.20
CA PHE A 556 -0.15 2.76 9.32
C PHE A 556 0.46 3.61 10.44
N GLU A 557 -0.07 3.48 11.65
CA GLU A 557 0.35 4.25 12.80
C GLU A 557 1.28 3.43 13.70
N THR A 558 2.44 3.98 14.01
CA THR A 558 3.39 3.50 15.01
C THR A 558 3.21 4.27 16.32
N GLN A 559 3.92 3.88 17.37
CA GLN A 559 3.81 4.57 18.66
C GLN A 559 4.68 5.83 18.77
N ALA A 560 5.57 6.08 17.79
CA ALA A 560 6.45 7.24 17.75
C ALA A 560 6.83 7.60 16.30
N ALA A 561 7.69 8.60 16.12
CA ALA A 561 8.03 9.17 14.81
C ALA A 561 8.66 8.17 13.83
N ILE A 562 8.35 8.33 12.53
CA ILE A 562 9.03 7.64 11.43
C ILE A 562 9.92 8.67 10.73
N THR A 563 11.20 8.68 11.07
CA THR A 563 12.17 9.64 10.54
C THR A 563 12.99 9.09 9.37
N GLY A 564 13.20 7.77 9.34
CA GLY A 564 13.88 7.07 8.24
C GLY A 564 12.98 6.90 7.01
N SER A 565 13.61 6.65 5.87
CA SER A 565 12.86 6.35 4.64
C SER A 565 12.45 4.88 4.62
N PRO A 566 11.24 4.54 4.14
CA PRO A 566 10.87 3.14 3.92
C PRO A 566 11.67 2.55 2.75
N VAL A 567 11.73 1.23 2.70
CA VAL A 567 12.25 0.47 1.55
C VAL A 567 11.20 -0.54 1.14
N VAL A 568 10.90 -0.63 -0.16
CA VAL A 568 9.91 -1.58 -0.68
C VAL A 568 10.59 -2.60 -1.58
N PHE A 569 10.30 -3.87 -1.33
CA PHE A 569 10.82 -4.99 -2.09
C PHE A 569 9.83 -6.16 -2.03
N ASP A 570 9.56 -6.82 -3.17
CA ASP A 570 8.63 -7.94 -3.31
C ASP A 570 7.27 -7.72 -2.62
N ASP A 571 6.66 -6.55 -2.89
CA ASP A 571 5.36 -6.16 -2.32
C ASP A 571 5.33 -6.06 -0.79
N ILE A 572 6.50 -5.89 -0.15
CA ILE A 572 6.63 -5.64 1.29
C ILE A 572 7.38 -4.32 1.50
N VAL A 573 6.81 -3.46 2.36
CA VAL A 573 7.45 -2.22 2.81
C VAL A 573 8.07 -2.43 4.18
N TYR A 574 9.35 -2.06 4.31
CA TYR A 574 10.14 -2.17 5.54
C TYR A 574 10.55 -0.79 6.00
N PHE A 575 10.44 -0.51 7.29
CA PHE A 575 10.86 0.76 7.88
C PHE A 575 11.11 0.62 9.38
N GLY A 576 11.87 1.55 9.93
CA GLY A 576 12.09 1.70 11.37
C GLY A 576 11.30 2.87 11.93
N SER A 577 11.00 2.82 13.22
CA SER A 577 10.36 3.91 13.98
C SER A 577 11.15 4.20 15.26
N THR A 578 11.02 5.42 15.77
CA THR A 578 11.61 5.80 17.05
C THR A 578 10.88 5.17 18.26
N ASP A 579 9.87 4.33 18.02
CA ASP A 579 9.29 3.43 19.03
C ASP A 579 10.10 2.14 19.25
N HIS A 580 11.33 2.12 18.76
CA HIS A 580 12.30 1.01 18.84
C HIS A 580 11.92 -0.22 17.99
N GLN A 581 11.02 -0.09 17.02
CA GLN A 581 10.60 -1.24 16.23
C GLN A 581 10.93 -1.09 14.75
N VAL A 582 11.27 -2.22 14.15
CA VAL A 582 11.30 -2.45 12.70
C VAL A 582 9.98 -3.07 12.31
N TYR A 583 9.39 -2.59 11.25
CA TYR A 583 8.11 -3.04 10.72
C TYR A 583 8.25 -3.57 9.30
N ALA A 584 7.49 -4.62 8.99
CA ALA A 584 7.24 -5.08 7.64
C ALA A 584 5.73 -5.12 7.38
N LEU A 585 5.28 -4.45 6.32
CA LEU A 585 3.87 -4.38 5.93
C LEU A 585 3.73 -4.82 4.47
N PHE A 586 2.54 -5.27 4.07
CA PHE A 586 2.22 -5.36 2.64
C PHE A 586 2.21 -3.97 1.99
N ALA A 587 2.84 -3.85 0.80
CA ALA A 587 3.01 -2.62 0.04
C ALA A 587 1.76 -2.20 -0.75
#